data_5ddfec20e0ce48292e8516cefa7db0dd
#
_entry.id   5ddfec20e0ce48292e8516cefa7db0dd
#
_cell.length_a   1.000
_cell.length_b   1.000
_cell.length_c   1.000
_cell.angle_alpha   90.00
_cell.angle_beta   90.00
_cell.angle_gamma   90.00
#
_symmetry.space_group_name_H-M   'P 1'
#
loop_
_entity.id
_entity.type
_entity.pdbx_description
1 polymer ?
#
loop_
_entity_poly.entity_id
_entity_poly.type
_entity_poly.pdbx_seq_one_letter_code
_entity_poly.pdbx_strand_id
1 'polypeptide(L)'
;MLSAESDADFEELWQFLKIIGFSTLSCEESVCGKLGLSPTRSGNIVRFEHLLKPLRGEAQMPRYPDLRDVYSLLVSSGFDRLGGRDEWIADVSRRMNRDTAQWSVIYSGETLAACACALFVADSAAFLGCVAAREDMRGRGFGGEAVLTLAERYSSGGRRVELFCKDGSIVEFYKKSGFVPVGRWAEYDTEQEI
;
A
#
# COMPACT_ATOMS: atom_id res chain seq x y z
N MET A 1 -5.10 7.17 -5.49
CA MET A 1 -4.97 6.08 -6.47
C MET A 1 -6.19 6.14 -7.39
N LEU A 2 -5.97 6.07 -8.70
CA LEU A 2 -7.00 6.08 -9.72
C LEU A 2 -7.09 4.70 -10.38
N SER A 3 -8.30 4.17 -10.52
CA SER A 3 -8.61 3.02 -11.36
C SER A 3 -9.73 3.43 -12.31
N ALA A 4 -9.59 3.13 -13.60
CA ALA A 4 -10.57 3.45 -14.61
C ALA A 4 -10.83 2.21 -15.49
N GLU A 5 -12.09 2.03 -15.88
CA GLU A 5 -12.50 0.98 -16.81
C GLU A 5 -12.00 1.28 -18.24
N SER A 6 -11.97 0.28 -19.09
CA SER A 6 -11.41 0.40 -20.44
C SER A 6 -12.18 1.35 -21.36
N ASP A 7 -13.44 1.60 -21.06
CA ASP A 7 -14.40 2.48 -21.78
C ASP A 7 -14.57 3.86 -21.16
N ALA A 8 -13.78 4.18 -20.11
CA ALA A 8 -13.81 5.51 -19.49
C ALA A 8 -13.39 6.59 -20.50
N ASP A 9 -14.06 7.74 -20.44
CA ASP A 9 -13.64 8.95 -21.16
C ASP A 9 -12.42 9.55 -20.43
N PHE A 10 -11.23 9.31 -20.98
CA PHE A 10 -9.99 9.75 -20.38
C PHE A 10 -9.75 11.26 -20.52
N GLU A 11 -10.40 11.93 -21.49
CA GLU A 11 -10.31 13.38 -21.61
C GLU A 11 -11.15 14.07 -20.54
N GLU A 12 -12.40 13.61 -20.32
CA GLU A 12 -13.25 14.10 -19.24
C GLU A 12 -12.60 13.83 -17.87
N LEU A 13 -12.07 12.61 -17.67
CA LEU A 13 -11.36 12.26 -16.45
C LEU A 13 -10.16 13.18 -16.17
N TRP A 14 -9.38 13.52 -17.21
CA TRP A 14 -8.25 14.43 -17.07
C TRP A 14 -8.69 15.85 -16.71
N GLN A 15 -9.76 16.36 -17.33
CA GLN A 15 -10.32 17.66 -16.99
C GLN A 15 -10.83 17.69 -15.54
N PHE A 16 -11.51 16.63 -15.11
CA PHE A 16 -11.96 16.50 -13.72
C PHE A 16 -10.78 16.51 -12.73
N LEU A 17 -9.73 15.73 -13.00
CA LEU A 17 -8.53 15.70 -12.16
C LEU A 17 -7.87 17.08 -12.04
N LYS A 18 -7.82 17.85 -13.13
CA LYS A 18 -7.29 19.22 -13.11
C LYS A 18 -8.15 20.17 -12.26
N ILE A 19 -9.47 20.01 -12.28
CA ILE A 19 -10.41 20.84 -11.49
C ILE A 19 -10.27 20.57 -9.98
N ILE A 20 -10.19 19.31 -9.57
CA ILE A 20 -10.05 18.97 -8.15
C ILE A 20 -8.67 19.28 -7.60
N GLY A 21 -7.67 19.38 -8.47
CA GLY A 21 -6.27 19.55 -8.11
C GLY A 21 -5.67 18.32 -7.43
N PHE A 22 -4.43 18.03 -7.75
CA PHE A 22 -3.65 16.97 -7.08
C PHE A 22 -2.16 17.29 -7.21
N SER A 23 -1.36 16.81 -6.27
CA SER A 23 0.11 16.88 -6.35
C SER A 23 0.70 15.61 -6.96
N THR A 24 0.06 14.48 -6.72
CA THR A 24 0.52 13.16 -7.18
C THR A 24 -0.66 12.32 -7.64
N LEU A 25 -0.55 11.69 -8.81
CA LEU A 25 -1.50 10.73 -9.35
C LEU A 25 -0.84 9.35 -9.44
N SER A 26 -1.40 8.36 -8.75
CA SER A 26 -0.96 6.96 -8.85
C SER A 26 -2.05 6.12 -9.48
N CYS A 27 -1.74 5.39 -10.55
CA CYS A 27 -2.69 4.58 -11.32
C CYS A 27 -1.99 3.38 -11.99
N GLU A 28 -2.75 2.57 -12.72
CA GLU A 28 -2.14 1.64 -13.69
C GLU A 28 -1.37 2.41 -14.77
N GLU A 29 -0.23 1.87 -15.19
CA GLU A 29 0.63 2.49 -16.20
C GLU A 29 -0.12 2.74 -17.52
N SER A 30 -1.05 1.86 -17.88
CA SER A 30 -1.94 2.00 -19.04
C SER A 30 -2.84 3.24 -18.95
N VAL A 31 -3.34 3.58 -17.77
CA VAL A 31 -4.15 4.78 -17.52
C VAL A 31 -3.30 6.03 -17.65
N CYS A 32 -2.10 6.03 -17.07
CA CYS A 32 -1.14 7.13 -17.19
C CYS A 32 -0.83 7.44 -18.68
N GLY A 33 -0.58 6.40 -19.48
CA GLY A 33 -0.34 6.54 -20.92
C GLY A 33 -1.54 7.11 -21.69
N LYS A 34 -2.78 6.68 -21.36
CA LYS A 34 -4.01 7.22 -21.98
C LYS A 34 -4.29 8.69 -21.62
N LEU A 35 -3.83 9.12 -20.44
CA LEU A 35 -3.88 10.53 -20.02
C LEU A 35 -2.75 11.37 -20.65
N GLY A 36 -1.83 10.77 -21.41
CA GLY A 36 -0.69 11.46 -22.01
C GLY A 36 0.38 11.87 -21.00
N LEU A 37 0.41 11.26 -19.81
CA LEU A 37 1.31 11.64 -18.74
C LEU A 37 2.60 10.83 -18.79
N SER A 38 3.72 11.48 -18.52
CA SER A 38 5.02 10.82 -18.34
C SER A 38 5.20 10.44 -16.88
N PRO A 39 5.37 9.15 -16.55
CA PRO A 39 5.49 8.74 -15.16
C PRO A 39 6.83 9.18 -14.56
N THR A 40 6.78 9.65 -13.32
CA THR A 40 7.96 9.96 -12.49
C THR A 40 8.49 8.73 -11.76
N ARG A 41 7.61 7.78 -11.48
CA ARG A 41 7.92 6.48 -10.88
C ARG A 41 7.02 5.39 -11.47
N SER A 42 7.50 4.18 -11.43
CA SER A 42 6.70 3.00 -11.80
C SER A 42 7.17 1.76 -11.05
N GLY A 43 6.40 0.67 -11.18
CA GLY A 43 6.72 -0.61 -10.59
C GLY A 43 5.67 -1.66 -10.91
N ASN A 44 5.61 -2.73 -10.12
CA ASN A 44 4.66 -3.81 -10.32
C ASN A 44 3.43 -3.68 -9.43
N ILE A 45 2.28 -4.05 -9.98
CA ILE A 45 1.09 -4.39 -9.21
C ILE A 45 1.16 -5.88 -8.95
N VAL A 46 1.14 -6.27 -7.68
CA VAL A 46 1.09 -7.68 -7.30
C VAL A 46 -0.21 -7.97 -6.57
N ARG A 47 -0.81 -9.13 -6.89
CA ARG A 47 -2.08 -9.61 -6.33
C ARG A 47 -1.82 -10.82 -5.47
N PHE A 48 -2.41 -10.86 -4.30
CA PHE A 48 -2.40 -12.04 -3.44
C PHE A 48 -3.34 -13.11 -4.00
N GLU A 49 -2.85 -14.33 -4.09
CA GLU A 49 -3.64 -15.48 -4.51
C GLU A 49 -3.93 -16.44 -3.36
N HIS A 50 -2.90 -16.86 -2.65
CA HIS A 50 -3.04 -17.77 -1.52
C HIS A 50 -1.78 -17.80 -0.66
N LEU A 51 -1.90 -18.24 0.57
CA LEU A 51 -0.76 -18.48 1.44
C LEU A 51 0.08 -19.67 0.93
N LEU A 52 1.39 -19.47 0.76
CA LEU A 52 2.33 -20.54 0.45
C LEU A 52 2.77 -21.30 1.72
N LYS A 53 2.61 -20.69 2.88
CA LYS A 53 2.92 -21.26 4.20
C LYS A 53 1.94 -20.73 5.23
N PRO A 54 1.64 -21.51 6.28
CA PRO A 54 0.80 -21.04 7.38
C PRO A 54 1.38 -19.78 8.04
N LEU A 55 0.50 -18.87 8.46
CA LEU A 55 0.86 -17.74 9.31
C LEU A 55 1.33 -18.23 10.68
N ARG A 56 2.30 -17.54 11.28
CA ARG A 56 2.82 -17.86 12.61
C ARG A 56 1.92 -17.35 13.73
N GLY A 57 1.00 -16.44 13.40
CA GLY A 57 0.08 -15.84 14.35
C GLY A 57 0.72 -14.74 15.23
N GLU A 58 1.85 -14.20 14.81
CA GLU A 58 2.56 -13.14 15.56
C GLU A 58 1.98 -11.74 15.30
N ALA A 59 1.30 -11.57 14.17
CA ALA A 59 0.73 -10.29 13.79
C ALA A 59 -0.58 -10.01 14.52
N GLN A 60 -0.72 -8.80 15.02
CA GLN A 60 -1.91 -8.27 15.68
C GLN A 60 -2.56 -7.23 14.76
N MET A 61 -3.89 -7.18 14.78
CA MET A 61 -4.67 -6.15 14.08
C MET A 61 -5.46 -5.30 15.08
N PRO A 62 -4.78 -4.46 15.86
CA PRO A 62 -5.46 -3.61 16.81
C PRO A 62 -6.33 -2.57 16.08
N ARG A 63 -7.45 -2.20 16.69
CA ARG A 63 -8.29 -1.12 16.16
C ARG A 63 -7.52 0.20 16.11
N TYR A 64 -6.67 0.44 17.11
CA TYR A 64 -5.84 1.64 17.23
C TYR A 64 -4.42 1.24 17.63
N PRO A 65 -3.50 1.04 16.67
CA PRO A 65 -2.07 0.87 16.98
C PRO A 65 -1.48 2.19 17.46
N ASP A 66 -0.31 2.15 18.06
CA ASP A 66 0.45 3.38 18.31
C ASP A 66 0.95 3.94 16.97
N LEU A 67 0.25 4.95 16.45
CA LEU A 67 0.57 5.56 15.17
C LEU A 67 1.87 6.38 15.20
N ARG A 68 2.38 6.76 16.37
CA ARG A 68 3.68 7.45 16.49
C ARG A 68 4.80 6.47 16.23
N ASP A 69 4.70 5.27 16.80
CA ASP A 69 5.66 4.19 16.55
C ASP A 69 5.60 3.73 15.10
N VAL A 70 4.38 3.57 14.55
CA VAL A 70 4.20 3.22 13.14
C VAL A 70 4.82 4.27 12.22
N TYR A 71 4.56 5.56 12.44
CA TYR A 71 5.16 6.64 11.66
C TYR A 71 6.68 6.60 11.72
N SER A 72 7.25 6.45 12.93
CA SER A 72 8.70 6.40 13.14
C SER A 72 9.33 5.20 12.41
N LEU A 73 8.66 4.03 12.44
CA LEU A 73 9.10 2.84 11.71
C LEU A 73 9.08 3.07 10.20
N LEU A 74 8.02 3.67 9.67
CA LEU A 74 7.91 3.97 8.24
C LEU A 74 9.01 4.92 7.77
N VAL A 75 9.23 6.04 8.48
CA VAL A 75 10.29 7.02 8.16
C VAL A 75 11.67 6.35 8.18
N SER A 76 11.98 5.58 9.23
CA SER A 76 13.26 4.86 9.32
C SER A 76 13.42 3.75 8.27
N SER A 77 12.31 3.31 7.67
CA SER A 77 12.30 2.32 6.58
C SER A 77 12.35 2.94 5.18
N GLY A 78 12.49 4.28 5.07
CA GLY A 78 12.65 4.99 3.80
C GLY A 78 11.35 5.44 3.15
N PHE A 79 10.26 5.58 3.91
CA PHE A 79 9.04 6.24 3.43
C PHE A 79 9.21 7.77 3.57
N ASP A 80 9.60 8.42 2.50
CA ASP A 80 9.98 9.84 2.44
C ASP A 80 8.81 10.81 2.11
N ARG A 81 7.63 10.27 1.74
CA ARG A 81 6.46 11.05 1.31
C ARG A 81 5.25 10.95 2.24
N LEU A 82 5.49 10.74 3.52
CA LEU A 82 4.38 10.66 4.49
C LEU A 82 3.84 12.04 4.90
N GLY A 83 4.60 13.10 4.66
CA GLY A 83 4.28 14.44 5.16
C GLY A 83 4.57 14.60 6.64
N GLY A 84 4.01 15.64 7.26
CA GLY A 84 4.17 15.91 8.68
C GLY A 84 3.55 14.84 9.56
N ARG A 85 4.23 14.48 10.65
CA ARG A 85 3.78 13.39 11.55
C ARG A 85 2.35 13.59 12.07
N ASP A 86 2.03 14.78 12.54
CA ASP A 86 0.74 15.02 13.19
C ASP A 86 -0.40 15.05 12.16
N GLU A 87 -0.15 15.56 10.96
CA GLU A 87 -1.07 15.55 9.82
C GLU A 87 -1.31 14.11 9.34
N TRP A 88 -0.23 13.32 9.23
CA TRP A 88 -0.31 11.92 8.85
C TRP A 88 -1.13 11.11 9.86
N ILE A 89 -0.86 11.28 11.17
CA ILE A 89 -1.60 10.61 12.24
C ILE A 89 -3.08 10.99 12.18
N ALA A 90 -3.41 12.25 11.96
CA ALA A 90 -4.78 12.73 11.85
C ALA A 90 -5.52 12.10 10.65
N ASP A 91 -4.87 12.03 9.48
CA ASP A 91 -5.45 11.40 8.28
C ASP A 91 -5.66 9.89 8.48
N VAL A 92 -4.64 9.19 8.95
CA VAL A 92 -4.72 7.74 9.21
C VAL A 92 -5.80 7.42 10.25
N SER A 93 -5.86 8.19 11.35
CA SER A 93 -6.90 8.02 12.38
C SER A 93 -8.30 8.21 11.82
N ARG A 94 -8.50 9.19 10.92
CA ARG A 94 -9.79 9.43 10.26
C ARG A 94 -10.19 8.24 9.38
N ARG A 95 -9.25 7.66 8.63
CA ARG A 95 -9.49 6.48 7.79
C ARG A 95 -9.82 5.24 8.63
N MET A 96 -9.10 5.02 9.72
CA MET A 96 -9.37 3.93 10.65
C MET A 96 -10.75 4.05 11.30
N ASN A 97 -11.15 5.25 11.69
CA ASN A 97 -12.48 5.51 12.28
C ASN A 97 -13.64 5.27 11.28
N ARG A 98 -13.36 5.30 9.98
CA ARG A 98 -14.31 5.00 8.90
C ARG A 98 -14.20 3.56 8.38
N ASP A 99 -13.40 2.73 9.03
CA ASP A 99 -13.09 1.35 8.63
C ASP A 99 -12.53 1.24 7.18
N THR A 100 -11.93 2.32 6.66
CA THR A 100 -11.30 2.36 5.33
C THR A 100 -9.80 2.10 5.36
N ALA A 101 -9.20 1.99 6.54
CA ALA A 101 -7.82 1.57 6.75
C ALA A 101 -7.71 0.64 7.96
N GLN A 102 -6.84 -0.37 7.86
CA GLN A 102 -6.55 -1.33 8.93
C GLN A 102 -5.06 -1.63 8.97
N TRP A 103 -4.50 -1.61 10.17
CA TRP A 103 -3.10 -1.97 10.40
C TRP A 103 -2.95 -3.41 10.89
N SER A 104 -1.86 -4.03 10.44
CA SER A 104 -1.28 -5.24 11.02
C SER A 104 0.09 -4.87 11.57
N VAL A 105 0.35 -5.21 12.83
CA VAL A 105 1.58 -4.85 13.56
C VAL A 105 2.15 -6.08 14.25
N ILE A 106 3.46 -6.12 14.36
CA ILE A 106 4.20 -7.16 15.10
C ILE A 106 5.10 -6.47 16.10
N TYR A 107 5.02 -6.88 17.34
CA TYR A 107 5.90 -6.43 18.41
C TYR A 107 6.91 -7.53 18.78
N SER A 108 8.12 -7.13 19.10
CA SER A 108 9.14 -7.96 19.75
C SER A 108 9.42 -7.36 21.13
N GLY A 109 8.82 -7.94 22.17
CA GLY A 109 8.69 -7.26 23.46
C GLY A 109 7.80 -6.02 23.31
N GLU A 110 8.27 -4.88 23.79
CA GLU A 110 7.56 -3.59 23.68
C GLU A 110 7.89 -2.82 22.39
N THR A 111 8.77 -3.35 21.54
CA THR A 111 9.25 -2.66 20.34
C THR A 111 8.45 -3.09 19.12
N LEU A 112 7.91 -2.11 18.37
CA LEU A 112 7.27 -2.36 17.08
C LEU A 112 8.32 -2.86 16.08
N ALA A 113 8.24 -4.13 15.70
CA ALA A 113 9.19 -4.82 14.83
C ALA A 113 8.83 -4.70 13.35
N ALA A 114 7.54 -4.74 13.03
CA ALA A 114 7.05 -4.60 11.66
C ALA A 114 5.60 -4.11 11.63
N CYS A 115 5.21 -3.54 10.50
CA CYS A 115 3.84 -3.16 10.21
C CYS A 115 3.49 -3.37 8.74
N ALA A 116 2.19 -3.44 8.46
CA ALA A 116 1.57 -3.32 7.15
C ALA A 116 0.20 -2.65 7.30
N CYS A 117 -0.30 -2.03 6.24
CA CYS A 117 -1.60 -1.35 6.24
C CYS A 117 -2.45 -1.79 5.05
N ALA A 118 -3.73 -2.05 5.27
CA ALA A 118 -4.74 -1.95 4.24
C ALA A 118 -5.07 -0.46 4.08
N LEU A 119 -4.56 0.17 3.03
CA LEU A 119 -4.66 1.61 2.77
C LEU A 119 -6.05 2.01 2.29
N PHE A 120 -6.69 1.13 1.51
CA PHE A 120 -8.02 1.30 0.99
C PHE A 120 -8.75 -0.03 1.06
N VAL A 121 -9.95 -0.01 1.61
CA VAL A 121 -10.82 -1.17 1.69
C VAL A 121 -12.16 -0.81 1.07
N ALA A 122 -12.54 -1.52 0.01
CA ALA A 122 -13.82 -1.45 -0.65
C ALA A 122 -14.53 -2.81 -0.57
N ASP A 123 -15.75 -2.89 -1.08
CA ASP A 123 -16.54 -4.13 -1.02
C ASP A 123 -15.88 -5.28 -1.79
N SER A 124 -15.27 -5.01 -2.95
CA SER A 124 -14.67 -6.01 -3.84
C SER A 124 -13.15 -6.07 -3.78
N ALA A 125 -12.47 -5.12 -3.15
CA ALA A 125 -11.01 -5.04 -3.17
C ALA A 125 -10.43 -4.43 -1.89
N ALA A 126 -9.19 -4.85 -1.57
CA ALA A 126 -8.36 -4.21 -0.56
C ALA A 126 -6.98 -3.91 -1.16
N PHE A 127 -6.49 -2.70 -0.93
CA PHE A 127 -5.17 -2.29 -1.39
C PHE A 127 -4.24 -2.15 -0.19
N LEU A 128 -3.16 -2.93 -0.21
CA LEU A 128 -2.19 -2.98 0.88
C LEU A 128 -0.99 -2.09 0.60
N GLY A 129 -0.35 -1.64 1.67
CA GLY A 129 0.88 -0.85 1.58
C GLY A 129 1.50 -0.61 2.94
N CYS A 130 2.42 0.36 3.02
CA CYS A 130 3.13 0.69 4.25
C CYS A 130 3.76 -0.53 4.93
N VAL A 131 4.31 -1.46 4.12
CA VAL A 131 4.97 -2.66 4.63
C VAL A 131 6.38 -2.29 5.05
N ALA A 132 6.65 -2.33 6.34
CA ALA A 132 7.92 -1.97 6.92
C ALA A 132 8.36 -2.95 7.99
N ALA A 133 9.67 -3.13 8.14
CA ALA A 133 10.27 -3.86 9.24
C ALA A 133 11.54 -3.13 9.70
N ARG A 134 11.73 -3.08 11.02
CA ARG A 134 12.95 -2.52 11.63
C ARG A 134 14.20 -3.17 11.02
N GLU A 135 15.19 -2.37 10.80
CA GLU A 135 16.43 -2.79 10.13
C GLU A 135 17.14 -3.92 10.88
N ASP A 136 17.26 -3.79 12.20
CA ASP A 136 17.87 -4.78 13.11
C ASP A 136 17.04 -6.07 13.28
N MET A 137 15.81 -6.09 12.76
CA MET A 137 14.88 -7.23 12.81
C MET A 137 14.52 -7.78 11.42
N ARG A 138 15.12 -7.27 10.35
CA ARG A 138 14.94 -7.79 8.99
C ARG A 138 15.44 -9.24 8.87
N GLY A 139 14.94 -9.95 7.86
CA GLY A 139 15.27 -11.37 7.66
C GLY A 139 14.55 -12.36 8.58
N ARG A 140 13.83 -11.88 9.60
CA ARG A 140 13.05 -12.73 10.53
C ARG A 140 11.63 -13.04 10.04
N GLY A 141 11.22 -12.50 8.89
CA GLY A 141 9.90 -12.73 8.30
C GLY A 141 8.76 -11.84 8.84
N PHE A 142 9.03 -10.92 9.76
CA PHE A 142 7.99 -10.08 10.39
C PHE A 142 7.22 -9.23 9.38
N GLY A 143 7.88 -8.57 8.41
CA GLY A 143 7.20 -7.79 7.37
C GLY A 143 6.29 -8.66 6.48
N GLY A 144 6.74 -9.88 6.17
CA GLY A 144 5.93 -10.87 5.45
C GLY A 144 4.70 -11.29 6.24
N GLU A 145 4.88 -11.64 7.51
CA GLU A 145 3.78 -12.01 8.40
C GLU A 145 2.74 -10.89 8.53
N ALA A 146 3.19 -9.64 8.71
CA ALA A 146 2.28 -8.50 8.84
C ALA A 146 1.43 -8.29 7.58
N VAL A 147 2.02 -8.33 6.38
CA VAL A 147 1.27 -8.13 5.14
C VAL A 147 0.38 -9.31 4.80
N LEU A 148 0.85 -10.54 5.04
CA LEU A 148 0.09 -11.76 4.78
C LEU A 148 -1.13 -11.90 5.69
N THR A 149 -1.05 -11.43 6.93
CA THR A 149 -2.20 -11.41 7.85
C THR A 149 -3.33 -10.54 7.31
N LEU A 150 -3.03 -9.37 6.74
CA LEU A 150 -4.04 -8.54 6.07
C LEU A 150 -4.52 -9.19 4.76
N ALA A 151 -3.59 -9.73 3.96
CA ALA A 151 -3.93 -10.34 2.69
C ALA A 151 -4.90 -11.51 2.87
N GLU A 152 -4.62 -12.41 3.79
CA GLU A 152 -5.49 -13.55 4.11
C GLU A 152 -6.86 -13.10 4.64
N ARG A 153 -6.87 -12.13 5.58
CA ARG A 153 -8.12 -11.60 6.12
C ARG A 153 -9.06 -11.08 5.05
N TYR A 154 -8.54 -10.27 4.12
CA TYR A 154 -9.39 -9.65 3.10
C TYR A 154 -9.71 -10.60 1.95
N SER A 155 -8.78 -11.47 1.56
CA SER A 155 -9.00 -12.50 0.55
C SER A 155 -10.04 -13.55 1.01
N SER A 156 -9.96 -14.01 2.25
CA SER A 156 -10.97 -14.93 2.85
C SER A 156 -12.35 -14.27 2.92
N GLY A 157 -12.43 -12.94 2.97
CA GLY A 157 -13.67 -12.18 2.85
C GLY A 157 -14.14 -11.95 1.41
N GLY A 158 -13.51 -12.60 0.42
CA GLY A 158 -13.88 -12.52 -1.00
C GLY A 158 -13.37 -11.28 -1.73
N ARG A 159 -12.48 -10.49 -1.12
CA ARG A 159 -11.91 -9.29 -1.75
C ARG A 159 -10.67 -9.64 -2.57
N ARG A 160 -10.51 -8.97 -3.70
CA ARG A 160 -9.25 -8.92 -4.43
C ARG A 160 -8.24 -8.10 -3.61
N VAL A 161 -7.07 -8.66 -3.35
CA VAL A 161 -6.04 -8.03 -2.53
C VAL A 161 -4.81 -7.71 -3.39
N GLU A 162 -4.44 -6.44 -3.47
CA GLU A 162 -3.35 -5.95 -4.31
C GLU A 162 -2.46 -4.97 -3.55
N LEU A 163 -1.24 -4.81 -4.02
CA LEU A 163 -0.32 -3.77 -3.59
C LEU A 163 0.61 -3.34 -4.73
N PHE A 164 1.14 -2.13 -4.58
CA PHE A 164 2.20 -1.61 -5.45
C PHE A 164 3.57 -1.91 -4.84
N CYS A 165 4.47 -2.41 -5.64
CA CYS A 165 5.85 -2.61 -5.24
C CYS A 165 6.83 -2.14 -6.32
N LYS A 166 8.03 -1.76 -5.90
CA LYS A 166 9.14 -1.48 -6.81
C LYS A 166 9.62 -2.78 -7.47
N ASP A 167 10.40 -2.65 -8.53
CA ASP A 167 11.04 -3.77 -9.22
C ASP A 167 12.14 -4.45 -8.37
N GLY A 168 12.66 -5.55 -8.87
CA GLY A 168 13.80 -6.26 -8.30
C GLY A 168 13.46 -7.15 -7.11
N SER A 169 14.26 -7.09 -6.06
CA SER A 169 14.15 -7.99 -4.91
C SER A 169 12.82 -7.93 -4.16
N ILE A 170 12.12 -6.79 -4.24
CA ILE A 170 10.81 -6.60 -3.60
C ILE A 170 9.74 -7.44 -4.28
N VAL A 171 9.74 -7.52 -5.61
CA VAL A 171 8.81 -8.39 -6.35
C VAL A 171 9.04 -9.85 -5.96
N GLU A 172 10.30 -10.29 -5.88
CA GLU A 172 10.63 -11.65 -5.49
C GLU A 172 10.24 -11.96 -4.03
N PHE A 173 10.33 -10.97 -3.14
CA PHE A 173 9.80 -11.11 -1.78
C PHE A 173 8.30 -11.39 -1.80
N TYR A 174 7.51 -10.63 -2.57
CA TYR A 174 6.07 -10.83 -2.66
C TYR A 174 5.69 -12.13 -3.36
N LYS A 175 6.41 -12.54 -4.42
CA LYS A 175 6.21 -13.85 -5.07
C LYS A 175 6.39 -15.00 -4.07
N LYS A 176 7.44 -14.97 -3.25
CA LYS A 176 7.67 -15.96 -2.19
C LYS A 176 6.63 -15.93 -1.09
N SER A 177 5.81 -14.89 -1.04
CA SER A 177 4.73 -14.70 -0.06
C SER A 177 3.33 -15.02 -0.63
N GLY A 178 3.23 -15.55 -1.86
CA GLY A 178 1.96 -15.94 -2.46
C GLY A 178 1.26 -14.83 -3.25
N PHE A 179 2.00 -13.77 -3.60
CA PHE A 179 1.54 -12.77 -4.55
C PHE A 179 2.06 -13.06 -5.96
N VAL A 180 1.28 -12.66 -6.96
CA VAL A 180 1.66 -12.76 -8.38
C VAL A 180 1.64 -11.37 -9.03
N PRO A 181 2.57 -11.05 -9.93
CA PRO A 181 2.50 -9.84 -10.73
C PRO A 181 1.28 -9.88 -11.66
N VAL A 182 0.47 -8.82 -11.67
CA VAL A 182 -0.74 -8.71 -12.50
C VAL A 182 -0.76 -7.47 -13.39
N GLY A 183 0.18 -6.55 -13.21
CA GLY A 183 0.25 -5.33 -14.00
C GLY A 183 1.39 -4.43 -13.54
N ARG A 184 1.40 -3.23 -14.07
CA ARG A 184 2.33 -2.18 -13.69
C ARG A 184 1.58 -0.95 -13.21
N TRP A 185 2.10 -0.30 -12.20
CA TRP A 185 1.65 1.01 -11.75
C TRP A 185 2.60 2.09 -12.21
N ALA A 186 2.05 3.29 -12.35
CA ALA A 186 2.80 4.51 -12.62
C ALA A 186 2.35 5.62 -11.68
N GLU A 187 3.24 6.54 -11.39
CA GLU A 187 3.01 7.73 -10.60
C GLU A 187 3.46 8.96 -11.39
N TYR A 188 2.61 9.97 -11.40
CA TYR A 188 2.85 11.26 -12.00
C TYR A 188 2.79 12.35 -10.92
N ASP A 189 3.79 13.22 -10.88
CA ASP A 189 3.87 14.36 -9.98
C ASP A 189 3.68 15.66 -10.77
N THR A 190 2.74 16.52 -10.35
CA THR A 190 2.46 17.79 -11.02
C THR A 190 3.57 18.83 -10.85
N GLU A 191 4.43 18.70 -9.83
CA GLU A 191 5.50 19.66 -9.55
C GLU A 191 6.67 19.63 -10.55
N GLN A 192 6.67 18.70 -11.52
CA GLN A 192 7.72 18.59 -12.54
C GLN A 192 7.40 19.33 -13.87
N GLU A 193 6.24 19.98 -13.97
CA GLU A 193 5.84 20.75 -15.17
C GLU A 193 6.10 22.26 -15.05
N ILE A 194 6.90 22.74 -14.07
CA ILE A 194 7.25 24.16 -13.92
C ILE A 194 8.71 24.37 -14.25
#